data_bb0eaf14eec1abd4a7b2d99d29f8c9d7
#
_entry.id   bb0eaf14eec1abd4a7b2d99d29f8c9d7
#
_cell.length_a   1.000
_cell.length_b   1.000
_cell.length_c   1.000
_cell.angle_alpha   90.00
_cell.angle_beta   90.00
_cell.angle_gamma   90.00
#
_symmetry.space_group_name_H-M   'P 1'
#
loop_
_entity.id
_entity.type
_entity.pdbx_description
1 polymer ?
#
loop_
_entity_poly.entity_id
_entity_poly.type
_entity_poly.pdbx_seq_one_letter_code
_entity_poly.pdbx_strand_id
1 'polypeptide(L)'
;MDPSNRPQPFKRHLGAPVHPLPRDLPPTGAPAAVTLSGRVPPSDPTIDGELLARLLFYSAGVTRTAGDDLWFRAAASAGNLHPLEVYAVVGEVAGLDAGLYHFAPEVFGLEALAAGDHRPALADATVDPDVAASPLALVVTGLPWRTAWKYAERGWRHVYWDAGTMLANLLAVAEGHGLPVRVRLGFVDAAVSRLLGVDGVTEFPVAVVTCGRPTATAAAEPVELPPPQFPPTPLSPAPVDFPLVIRVQQAGELTTGDDVTGWRAAAVAGLPRATDTVDAPVAAGSEPIESVILRRGSTRRMRRQLAPAELLHWAMAAATRQVPADAIPTGTTLLSHEVAVHAVHGTEPGLYQQVDGPPQLRRPAPELKVRTLSQGLCVDQPLGGDSAYTDFACADLDQVLDGYGERGYRVAQFEAGVAAGRLQLAAFTLGHGGTGLTFCDQDVSDAFGTRAACMLAIAIGLPAYRPKPGGPPGRPRRLTR
;
A
#
# COMPACT_ATOMS: atom_id res chain seq x y z
N MET A 1 -23.83 -9.65 -4.77
CA MET A 1 -23.62 -8.77 -3.60
C MET A 1 -24.93 -8.60 -2.87
N ASP A 2 -24.99 -8.96 -1.60
CA ASP A 2 -26.14 -8.71 -0.74
C ASP A 2 -25.89 -7.43 0.09
N PRO A 3 -26.63 -6.34 -0.14
CA PRO A 3 -26.44 -5.10 0.59
C PRO A 3 -26.72 -5.21 2.08
N SER A 4 -27.61 -6.10 2.51
CA SER A 4 -27.96 -6.32 3.93
C SER A 4 -26.81 -6.99 4.71
N ASN A 5 -25.91 -7.69 4.00
CA ASN A 5 -24.73 -8.36 4.56
C ASN A 5 -23.43 -7.63 4.21
N ARG A 6 -23.50 -6.33 3.89
CA ARG A 6 -22.32 -5.53 3.59
C ARG A 6 -21.42 -5.42 4.81
N PRO A 7 -20.11 -5.72 4.69
CA PRO A 7 -19.16 -5.59 5.79
C PRO A 7 -19.05 -4.14 6.30
N GLN A 8 -18.91 -4.01 7.62
CA GLN A 8 -18.68 -2.72 8.26
C GLN A 8 -17.34 -2.12 7.81
N PRO A 9 -17.28 -0.80 7.54
CA PRO A 9 -16.06 -0.15 7.07
C PRO A 9 -14.99 -0.02 8.16
N PHE A 10 -15.38 -0.17 9.44
CA PHE A 10 -14.51 -0.03 10.59
C PHE A 10 -14.65 -1.22 11.52
N LYS A 11 -13.52 -1.68 12.05
CA LYS A 11 -13.44 -2.61 13.17
C LYS A 11 -13.28 -1.79 14.45
N ARG A 12 -13.95 -2.19 15.51
CA ARG A 12 -13.82 -1.62 16.85
C ARG A 12 -13.65 -2.73 17.87
N HIS A 13 -12.96 -2.44 18.94
CA HIS A 13 -12.83 -3.34 20.09
C HIS A 13 -13.73 -2.83 21.22
N LEU A 14 -14.76 -3.62 21.55
CA LEU A 14 -15.81 -3.19 22.47
C LEU A 14 -15.27 -3.03 23.90
N GLY A 15 -15.41 -1.81 24.42
CA GLY A 15 -14.94 -1.47 25.76
C GLY A 15 -13.46 -1.11 25.87
N ALA A 16 -12.69 -1.19 24.79
CA ALA A 16 -11.29 -0.76 24.81
C ALA A 16 -11.17 0.75 25.06
N PRO A 17 -10.28 1.19 25.98
CA PRO A 17 -9.98 2.61 26.16
C PRO A 17 -9.42 3.21 24.89
N VAL A 18 -9.87 4.42 24.52
CA VAL A 18 -9.41 5.13 23.33
C VAL A 18 -8.49 6.28 23.72
N HIS A 19 -7.25 6.24 23.27
CA HIS A 19 -6.32 7.36 23.33
C HIS A 19 -6.54 8.25 22.10
N PRO A 20 -6.98 9.50 22.28
CA PRO A 20 -7.17 10.41 21.14
C PRO A 20 -5.82 10.80 20.55
N LEU A 21 -5.73 10.78 19.24
CA LEU A 21 -4.54 11.26 18.52
C LEU A 21 -4.61 12.77 18.26
N PRO A 22 -3.46 13.47 18.19
CA PRO A 22 -3.39 14.87 17.76
C PRO A 22 -4.09 15.10 16.44
N ARG A 23 -4.93 16.15 16.35
CA ARG A 23 -5.74 16.44 15.14
C ARG A 23 -5.25 17.64 14.35
N ASP A 24 -4.37 18.45 14.92
CA ASP A 24 -3.72 19.55 14.22
C ASP A 24 -2.44 19.02 13.57
N LEU A 25 -2.55 18.61 12.32
CA LEU A 25 -1.47 18.01 11.53
C LEU A 25 -1.27 18.82 10.25
N PRO A 26 -0.70 20.04 10.33
CA PRO A 26 -0.41 20.82 9.14
C PRO A 26 0.61 20.09 8.26
N PRO A 27 0.52 20.21 6.92
CA PRO A 27 1.51 19.62 6.02
C PRO A 27 2.89 20.28 6.25
N THR A 28 3.86 19.50 6.72
CA THR A 28 5.21 19.96 7.07
C THR A 28 6.33 19.11 6.47
N GLY A 29 5.97 18.02 5.82
CA GLY A 29 6.94 17.16 5.14
C GLY A 29 7.65 17.84 3.97
N ALA A 30 8.71 17.22 3.51
CA ALA A 30 9.46 17.68 2.34
C ALA A 30 8.57 17.76 1.09
N PRO A 31 8.97 18.53 0.06
CA PRO A 31 8.25 18.60 -1.21
C PRO A 31 8.02 17.22 -1.81
N ALA A 32 6.81 16.98 -2.31
CA ALA A 32 6.40 15.67 -2.81
C ALA A 32 7.31 15.12 -3.90
N ALA A 33 7.78 15.96 -4.82
CA ALA A 33 8.71 15.54 -5.86
C ALA A 33 10.05 15.06 -5.29
N VAL A 34 10.59 15.76 -4.28
CA VAL A 34 11.85 15.38 -3.61
C VAL A 34 11.66 14.06 -2.84
N THR A 35 10.53 13.97 -2.12
CA THR A 35 10.16 12.76 -1.35
C THR A 35 10.01 11.54 -2.27
N LEU A 36 9.19 11.65 -3.31
CA LEU A 36 8.96 10.53 -4.24
C LEU A 36 10.21 10.18 -5.06
N SER A 37 11.16 11.08 -5.16
CA SER A 37 12.47 10.83 -5.79
C SER A 37 13.50 10.18 -4.87
N GLY A 38 13.20 9.94 -3.59
CA GLY A 38 14.16 9.36 -2.63
C GLY A 38 15.28 10.31 -2.23
N ARG A 39 15.06 11.60 -2.30
CA ARG A 39 16.10 12.63 -2.10
C ARG A 39 16.02 13.35 -0.77
N VAL A 40 15.12 12.93 0.14
CA VAL A 40 15.07 13.48 1.50
C VAL A 40 16.13 12.79 2.35
N PRO A 41 17.08 13.53 2.95
CA PRO A 41 18.09 12.94 3.82
C PRO A 41 17.43 12.34 5.09
N PRO A 42 17.84 11.15 5.53
CA PRO A 42 17.39 10.60 6.81
C PRO A 42 17.81 11.51 7.96
N SER A 43 16.88 11.93 8.80
CA SER A 43 17.11 12.77 9.99
C SER A 43 16.85 12.04 11.30
N ASP A 44 16.17 10.90 11.22
CA ASP A 44 15.79 10.06 12.37
C ASP A 44 15.10 10.86 13.49
N PRO A 45 13.95 11.50 13.21
CA PRO A 45 13.25 12.29 14.19
C PRO A 45 12.74 11.41 15.33
N THR A 46 12.66 11.96 16.54
CA THR A 46 11.98 11.30 17.66
C THR A 46 10.51 11.07 17.30
N ILE A 47 10.04 9.84 17.50
CA ILE A 47 8.63 9.53 17.28
C ILE A 47 7.84 9.97 18.50
N ASP A 48 6.96 10.93 18.30
CA ASP A 48 5.98 11.40 19.28
C ASP A 48 4.55 11.11 18.80
N GLY A 49 3.57 11.49 19.60
CA GLY A 49 2.16 11.32 19.25
C GLY A 49 1.76 12.05 17.96
N GLU A 50 2.42 13.17 17.61
CA GLU A 50 2.12 13.91 16.39
C GLU A 50 2.65 13.17 15.16
N LEU A 51 3.89 12.69 15.17
CA LEU A 51 4.46 11.93 14.05
C LEU A 51 3.73 10.61 13.85
N LEU A 52 3.38 9.90 14.94
CA LEU A 52 2.54 8.70 14.88
C LEU A 52 1.17 9.02 14.26
N ALA A 53 0.52 10.10 14.69
CA ALA A 53 -0.77 10.53 14.14
C ALA A 53 -0.66 10.86 12.64
N ARG A 54 0.44 11.48 12.18
CA ARG A 54 0.72 11.75 10.76
C ARG A 54 0.83 10.45 9.96
N LEU A 55 1.64 9.50 10.41
CA LEU A 55 1.81 8.20 9.75
C LEU A 55 0.46 7.50 9.58
N LEU A 56 -0.35 7.45 10.64
CA LEU A 56 -1.66 6.80 10.62
C LEU A 56 -2.69 7.55 9.78
N PHE A 57 -2.75 8.89 9.91
CA PHE A 57 -3.73 9.70 9.19
C PHE A 57 -3.52 9.66 7.68
N TYR A 58 -2.31 9.96 7.24
CA TYR A 58 -2.01 10.08 5.80
C TYR A 58 -1.90 8.71 5.10
N SER A 59 -1.83 7.60 5.84
CA SER A 59 -1.90 6.24 5.27
C SER A 59 -3.29 5.63 5.33
N ALA A 60 -3.95 5.63 6.50
CA ALA A 60 -5.19 4.90 6.76
C ALA A 60 -6.36 5.76 7.28
N GLY A 61 -6.13 7.05 7.58
CA GLY A 61 -7.15 7.94 8.15
C GLY A 61 -8.27 8.31 7.19
N VAL A 62 -9.42 8.69 7.75
CA VAL A 62 -10.59 9.14 6.98
C VAL A 62 -10.41 10.60 6.58
N THR A 63 -10.44 10.85 5.26
CA THR A 63 -10.24 12.20 4.71
C THR A 63 -11.50 12.80 4.08
N ARG A 64 -12.45 11.98 3.63
CA ARG A 64 -13.70 12.42 3.00
C ARG A 64 -14.85 11.50 3.38
N THR A 65 -16.08 12.04 3.28
CA THR A 65 -17.34 11.28 3.41
C THR A 65 -18.29 11.67 2.28
N ALA A 66 -19.24 10.77 1.94
CA ALA A 66 -20.34 11.07 1.03
C ALA A 66 -21.60 10.33 1.50
N GLY A 67 -22.71 11.06 1.69
CA GLY A 67 -23.85 10.52 2.41
C GLY A 67 -23.46 10.20 3.87
N ASP A 68 -24.14 9.22 4.45
CA ASP A 68 -23.92 8.82 5.85
C ASP A 68 -23.11 7.52 5.97
N ASP A 69 -22.91 6.81 4.86
CA ASP A 69 -22.34 5.45 4.81
C ASP A 69 -21.10 5.30 3.94
N LEU A 70 -20.65 6.35 3.25
CA LEU A 70 -19.45 6.29 2.42
C LEU A 70 -18.30 7.07 3.05
N TRP A 71 -17.25 6.34 3.38
CA TRP A 71 -16.03 6.84 3.99
C TRP A 71 -14.86 6.61 3.04
N PHE A 72 -14.05 7.64 2.82
CA PHE A 72 -12.86 7.57 1.97
C PHE A 72 -11.62 7.80 2.82
N ARG A 73 -10.72 6.84 2.79
CA ARG A 73 -9.44 6.93 3.50
C ARG A 73 -8.38 7.64 2.66
N ALA A 74 -7.27 7.98 3.29
CA ALA A 74 -6.14 8.65 2.64
C ALA A 74 -5.53 7.81 1.52
N ALA A 75 -5.36 6.51 1.70
CA ALA A 75 -4.93 5.61 0.63
C ALA A 75 -6.06 5.21 -0.34
N ALA A 76 -5.71 4.77 -1.53
CA ALA A 76 -6.64 4.16 -2.45
C ALA A 76 -7.08 2.79 -1.93
N SER A 77 -8.33 2.41 -2.24
CA SER A 77 -8.83 1.08 -1.96
C SER A 77 -9.76 0.62 -3.07
N ALA A 78 -9.65 -0.64 -3.46
CA ALA A 78 -10.49 -1.26 -4.45
C ALA A 78 -11.97 -1.20 -4.02
N GLY A 79 -12.80 -0.60 -4.87
CA GLY A 79 -14.22 -0.42 -4.56
C GLY A 79 -14.53 0.44 -3.34
N ASN A 80 -13.55 1.12 -2.73
CA ASN A 80 -13.68 1.87 -1.49
C ASN A 80 -14.11 0.98 -0.31
N LEU A 81 -13.57 -0.24 -0.23
CA LEU A 81 -13.97 -1.27 0.74
C LEU A 81 -13.04 -1.36 1.95
N HIS A 82 -11.83 -0.85 1.83
CA HIS A 82 -10.84 -0.70 2.91
C HIS A 82 -10.65 -1.98 3.76
N PRO A 83 -10.08 -3.07 3.18
CA PRO A 83 -9.95 -4.36 3.85
C PRO A 83 -8.88 -4.39 4.95
N LEU A 84 -8.25 -3.27 5.27
CA LEU A 84 -7.08 -3.22 6.14
C LEU A 84 -7.41 -2.63 7.50
N GLU A 85 -6.79 -3.22 8.53
CA GLU A 85 -6.66 -2.65 9.87
C GLU A 85 -5.18 -2.40 10.18
N VAL A 86 -4.91 -1.49 11.12
CA VAL A 86 -3.55 -1.13 11.54
C VAL A 86 -3.45 -1.23 13.05
N TYR A 87 -2.48 -2.01 13.52
CA TYR A 87 -2.13 -2.11 14.93
C TYR A 87 -0.80 -1.41 15.16
N ALA A 88 -0.65 -0.76 16.31
CA ALA A 88 0.60 -0.16 16.74
C ALA A 88 1.15 -0.93 17.96
N VAL A 89 2.34 -1.49 17.81
CA VAL A 89 3.14 -2.07 18.90
C VAL A 89 4.13 -1.01 19.32
N VAL A 90 3.79 -0.34 20.41
CA VAL A 90 4.47 0.85 20.91
C VAL A 90 5.48 0.47 21.99
N GLY A 91 6.70 0.96 21.85
CA GLY A 91 7.73 0.89 22.87
C GLY A 91 8.09 2.28 23.38
N GLU A 92 8.76 3.07 22.57
CA GLU A 92 9.26 4.38 22.94
C GLU A 92 8.68 5.49 22.05
N VAL A 93 7.42 5.85 22.30
CA VAL A 93 6.74 6.97 21.66
C VAL A 93 6.41 8.02 22.69
N ALA A 94 6.93 9.23 22.54
CA ALA A 94 6.70 10.29 23.51
C ALA A 94 5.20 10.61 23.67
N GLY A 95 4.72 10.53 24.91
CA GLY A 95 3.32 10.79 25.26
C GLY A 95 2.38 9.60 25.09
N LEU A 96 2.89 8.40 24.84
CA LEU A 96 2.11 7.17 24.74
C LEU A 96 2.84 6.02 25.47
N ASP A 97 2.14 5.34 26.37
CA ASP A 97 2.70 4.20 27.09
C ASP A 97 3.01 3.02 26.17
N ALA A 98 4.01 2.21 26.54
CA ALA A 98 4.30 0.98 25.84
C ALA A 98 3.08 0.04 25.86
N GLY A 99 2.72 -0.49 24.68
CA GLY A 99 1.52 -1.31 24.57
C GLY A 99 1.19 -1.75 23.14
N LEU A 100 0.15 -2.56 23.07
CA LEU A 100 -0.52 -2.94 21.82
C LEU A 100 -1.78 -2.11 21.65
N TYR A 101 -1.90 -1.45 20.51
CA TYR A 101 -3.02 -0.58 20.18
C TYR A 101 -3.59 -0.93 18.81
N HIS A 102 -4.90 -0.71 18.64
CA HIS A 102 -5.57 -0.74 17.34
C HIS A 102 -5.94 0.68 16.89
N PHE A 103 -5.66 1.03 15.64
CA PHE A 103 -6.02 2.34 15.10
C PHE A 103 -7.48 2.36 14.67
N ALA A 104 -8.28 3.20 15.30
CA ALA A 104 -9.69 3.44 15.00
C ALA A 104 -9.86 4.73 14.16
N PRO A 105 -9.87 4.65 12.80
CA PRO A 105 -9.80 5.83 11.94
C PRO A 105 -11.06 6.72 11.99
N GLU A 106 -12.23 6.17 12.33
CA GLU A 106 -13.48 6.95 12.39
C GLU A 106 -13.52 7.90 13.58
N VAL A 107 -12.91 7.54 14.71
CA VAL A 107 -12.77 8.41 15.90
C VAL A 107 -11.43 9.13 15.94
N PHE A 108 -10.49 8.70 15.09
CA PHE A 108 -9.10 9.14 15.02
C PHE A 108 -8.42 9.00 16.37
N GLY A 109 -8.25 7.77 16.80
CA GLY A 109 -7.65 7.40 18.07
C GLY A 109 -7.09 5.98 18.06
N LEU A 110 -6.43 5.61 19.13
CA LEU A 110 -5.85 4.30 19.38
C LEU A 110 -6.65 3.59 20.47
N GLU A 111 -7.22 2.44 20.15
CA GLU A 111 -7.83 1.53 21.13
C GLU A 111 -6.73 0.75 21.83
N ALA A 112 -6.58 0.93 23.15
CA ALA A 112 -5.57 0.21 23.95
C ALA A 112 -6.04 -1.23 24.17
N LEU A 113 -5.29 -2.20 23.63
CA LEU A 113 -5.63 -3.63 23.70
C LEU A 113 -4.87 -4.36 24.82
N ALA A 114 -3.57 -4.06 24.98
CA ALA A 114 -2.74 -4.63 26.02
C ALA A 114 -1.64 -3.65 26.43
N ALA A 115 -1.36 -3.56 27.73
CA ALA A 115 -0.25 -2.78 28.27
C ALA A 115 1.06 -3.59 28.22
N GLY A 116 2.20 -2.88 28.24
CA GLY A 116 3.54 -3.47 28.26
C GLY A 116 4.18 -3.51 26.87
N ASP A 117 5.48 -3.77 26.86
CA ASP A 117 6.25 -3.81 25.61
C ASP A 117 6.13 -5.18 24.90
N HIS A 118 5.41 -5.21 23.81
CA HIS A 118 5.19 -6.40 23.01
C HIS A 118 6.12 -6.49 21.76
N ARG A 119 7.07 -5.54 21.60
CA ARG A 119 8.05 -5.56 20.49
C ARG A 119 8.94 -6.81 20.54
N PRO A 120 9.39 -7.35 21.69
CA PRO A 120 10.16 -8.59 21.72
C PRO A 120 9.41 -9.77 21.11
N ALA A 121 8.12 -9.96 21.42
CA ALA A 121 7.32 -11.03 20.83
C ALA A 121 7.15 -10.87 19.32
N LEU A 122 7.06 -9.62 18.84
CA LEU A 122 7.01 -9.34 17.41
C LEU A 122 8.38 -9.57 16.74
N ALA A 123 9.47 -9.27 17.42
CA ALA A 123 10.84 -9.56 16.96
C ALA A 123 11.08 -11.07 16.81
N ASP A 124 10.63 -11.86 17.77
CA ASP A 124 10.68 -13.33 17.69
C ASP A 124 9.86 -13.85 16.51
N ALA A 125 8.64 -13.34 16.33
CA ALA A 125 7.78 -13.73 15.22
C ALA A 125 8.35 -13.36 13.85
N THR A 126 9.08 -12.24 13.77
CA THR A 126 9.74 -11.78 12.54
C THR A 126 11.16 -12.28 12.38
N VAL A 127 11.72 -12.97 13.36
CA VAL A 127 13.14 -13.38 13.39
C VAL A 127 14.08 -12.20 13.05
N ASP A 128 13.79 -11.05 13.66
CA ASP A 128 14.52 -9.81 13.41
C ASP A 128 14.63 -8.97 14.68
N PRO A 129 15.80 -8.93 15.34
CA PRO A 129 16.00 -8.20 16.58
C PRO A 129 15.82 -6.68 16.44
N ASP A 130 15.96 -6.13 15.24
CA ASP A 130 15.74 -4.70 14.97
C ASP A 130 14.28 -4.29 15.25
N VAL A 131 13.34 -5.24 15.20
CA VAL A 131 11.93 -4.99 15.54
C VAL A 131 11.77 -4.65 17.04
N ALA A 132 12.43 -5.38 17.92
CA ALA A 132 12.42 -5.08 19.34
C ALA A 132 13.17 -3.78 19.67
N ALA A 133 14.21 -3.47 18.91
CA ALA A 133 15.02 -2.27 19.09
C ALA A 133 14.40 -1.00 18.47
N SER A 134 13.41 -1.13 17.59
CA SER A 134 12.72 0.02 16.97
C SER A 134 11.72 0.64 17.94
N PRO A 135 11.58 1.99 18.01
CA PRO A 135 10.67 2.64 18.95
C PRO A 135 9.19 2.31 18.70
N LEU A 136 8.83 2.00 17.47
CA LEU A 136 7.48 1.73 17.03
C LEU A 136 7.47 0.65 15.94
N ALA A 137 6.55 -0.31 16.04
CA ALA A 137 6.18 -1.17 14.93
C ALA A 137 4.68 -1.03 14.63
N LEU A 138 4.33 -0.94 13.34
CA LEU A 138 2.95 -1.00 12.87
C LEU A 138 2.72 -2.37 12.23
N VAL A 139 1.63 -3.02 12.58
CA VAL A 139 1.23 -4.28 11.94
C VAL A 139 -0.03 -4.04 11.13
N VAL A 140 0.05 -4.33 9.83
CA VAL A 140 -1.08 -4.24 8.92
C VAL A 140 -1.72 -5.61 8.81
N THR A 141 -3.03 -5.68 9.02
CA THR A 141 -3.82 -6.90 8.82
C THR A 141 -4.84 -6.73 7.70
N GLY A 142 -5.27 -7.86 7.14
CA GLY A 142 -6.27 -7.93 6.08
C GLY A 142 -7.54 -8.63 6.54
N LEU A 143 -8.68 -8.03 6.21
CA LEU A 143 -10.03 -8.55 6.38
C LEU A 143 -10.60 -8.89 4.99
N PRO A 144 -10.33 -10.08 4.44
CA PRO A 144 -10.65 -10.40 3.05
C PRO A 144 -12.15 -10.33 2.75
N TRP A 145 -13.03 -10.57 3.74
CA TRP A 145 -14.48 -10.47 3.56
C TRP A 145 -14.91 -9.09 3.06
N ARG A 146 -14.26 -7.99 3.47
CA ARG A 146 -14.61 -6.65 2.98
C ARG A 146 -14.50 -6.52 1.47
N THR A 147 -13.50 -7.13 0.86
CA THR A 147 -13.30 -7.10 -0.59
C THR A 147 -13.98 -8.28 -1.29
N ALA A 148 -13.97 -9.47 -0.70
CA ALA A 148 -14.63 -10.65 -1.27
C ALA A 148 -16.16 -10.50 -1.34
N TRP A 149 -16.78 -9.71 -0.47
CA TRP A 149 -18.20 -9.35 -0.56
C TRP A 149 -18.58 -8.80 -1.95
N LYS A 150 -17.66 -8.11 -2.61
CA LYS A 150 -17.87 -7.54 -3.95
C LYS A 150 -17.17 -8.30 -5.05
N TYR A 151 -15.98 -8.82 -4.79
CA TYR A 151 -15.06 -9.33 -5.80
C TYR A 151 -14.84 -10.84 -5.71
N ALA A 152 -15.58 -11.54 -4.85
CA ALA A 152 -15.44 -12.97 -4.59
C ALA A 152 -13.96 -13.32 -4.31
N GLU A 153 -13.43 -14.41 -4.85
CA GLU A 153 -12.06 -14.88 -4.63
C GLU A 153 -10.99 -13.86 -5.05
N ARG A 154 -11.26 -13.03 -6.08
CA ARG A 154 -10.35 -11.96 -6.50
C ARG A 154 -10.13 -10.93 -5.39
N GLY A 155 -11.04 -10.84 -4.42
CA GLY A 155 -10.95 -9.98 -3.25
C GLY A 155 -9.67 -10.17 -2.43
N TRP A 156 -9.07 -11.35 -2.46
CA TRP A 156 -7.78 -11.62 -1.80
C TRP A 156 -6.64 -10.76 -2.37
N ARG A 157 -6.51 -10.64 -3.68
CA ARG A 157 -5.50 -9.76 -4.31
C ARG A 157 -5.66 -8.31 -3.85
N HIS A 158 -6.91 -7.85 -3.69
CA HIS A 158 -7.20 -6.48 -3.26
C HIS A 158 -6.69 -6.17 -1.85
N VAL A 159 -6.59 -7.15 -0.95
CA VAL A 159 -5.97 -6.96 0.37
C VAL A 159 -4.52 -6.52 0.20
N TYR A 160 -3.74 -7.19 -0.65
CA TYR A 160 -2.33 -6.89 -0.88
C TYR A 160 -2.14 -5.62 -1.70
N TRP A 161 -2.97 -5.35 -2.70
CA TRP A 161 -2.94 -4.09 -3.46
C TRP A 161 -3.23 -2.90 -2.56
N ASP A 162 -4.27 -2.98 -1.75
CA ASP A 162 -4.64 -1.91 -0.82
C ASP A 162 -3.56 -1.72 0.26
N ALA A 163 -2.94 -2.81 0.75
CA ALA A 163 -1.79 -2.73 1.65
C ALA A 163 -0.61 -2.00 1.00
N GLY A 164 -0.28 -2.34 -0.24
CA GLY A 164 0.75 -1.65 -1.01
C GLY A 164 0.45 -0.17 -1.20
N THR A 165 -0.79 0.21 -1.60
CA THR A 165 -1.17 1.63 -1.77
C THR A 165 -1.17 2.40 -0.45
N MET A 166 -1.57 1.75 0.66
CA MET A 166 -1.51 2.34 1.99
C MET A 166 -0.07 2.56 2.45
N LEU A 167 0.79 1.55 2.25
CA LEU A 167 2.20 1.67 2.61
C LEU A 167 2.95 2.62 1.68
N ALA A 168 2.55 2.80 0.41
CA ALA A 168 3.10 3.86 -0.43
C ALA A 168 2.90 5.25 0.19
N ASN A 169 1.73 5.51 0.77
CA ASN A 169 1.47 6.75 1.50
C ASN A 169 2.30 6.83 2.79
N LEU A 170 2.33 5.77 3.60
CA LEU A 170 3.08 5.72 4.86
C LEU A 170 4.58 5.95 4.61
N LEU A 171 5.17 5.24 3.65
CA LEU A 171 6.57 5.38 3.27
C LEU A 171 6.87 6.79 2.78
N ALA A 172 5.97 7.40 1.99
CA ALA A 172 6.14 8.76 1.50
C ALA A 172 6.08 9.79 2.64
N VAL A 173 5.17 9.63 3.61
CA VAL A 173 5.11 10.53 4.79
C VAL A 173 6.36 10.35 5.63
N ALA A 174 6.75 9.12 5.95
CA ALA A 174 7.96 8.83 6.71
C ALA A 174 9.21 9.42 6.05
N GLU A 175 9.39 9.19 4.73
CA GLU A 175 10.49 9.75 3.96
C GLU A 175 10.46 11.29 3.94
N GLY A 176 9.27 11.90 3.76
CA GLY A 176 9.09 13.35 3.80
C GLY A 176 9.51 14.00 5.12
N HIS A 177 9.52 13.23 6.21
CA HIS A 177 9.99 13.62 7.53
C HIS A 177 11.39 13.09 7.88
N GLY A 178 12.08 12.41 6.94
CA GLY A 178 13.39 11.81 7.17
C GLY A 178 13.38 10.63 8.16
N LEU A 179 12.23 10.02 8.41
CA LEU A 179 12.06 8.90 9.31
C LEU A 179 12.41 7.59 8.60
N PRO A 180 13.42 6.82 9.06
CA PRO A 180 13.71 5.50 8.53
C PRO A 180 12.54 4.53 8.77
N VAL A 181 12.20 3.76 7.74
CA VAL A 181 11.14 2.74 7.81
C VAL A 181 11.62 1.45 7.13
N ARG A 182 11.28 0.30 7.71
CA ARG A 182 11.51 -1.02 7.13
C ARG A 182 10.22 -1.83 7.13
N VAL A 183 9.97 -2.55 6.05
CA VAL A 183 8.81 -3.45 5.90
C VAL A 183 9.29 -4.89 6.04
N ARG A 184 8.59 -5.71 6.84
CA ARG A 184 8.80 -7.16 6.94
C ARG A 184 7.59 -7.86 6.38
N LEU A 185 7.82 -8.69 5.38
CA LEU A 185 6.84 -9.56 4.76
C LEU A 185 7.08 -11.03 5.15
N GLY A 186 8.25 -11.32 5.75
CA GLY A 186 8.61 -12.61 6.35
C GLY A 186 8.38 -12.60 7.86
N PHE A 187 7.45 -13.42 8.32
CA PHE A 187 7.14 -13.61 9.74
C PHE A 187 6.38 -14.93 9.95
N VAL A 188 6.42 -15.46 11.17
CA VAL A 188 5.60 -16.60 11.58
C VAL A 188 4.15 -16.13 11.71
N ASP A 189 3.30 -16.48 10.73
CA ASP A 189 1.93 -15.94 10.58
C ASP A 189 1.08 -16.17 11.84
N ALA A 190 1.13 -17.39 12.41
CA ALA A 190 0.38 -17.72 13.63
C ALA A 190 0.87 -16.96 14.87
N ALA A 191 2.16 -16.63 14.96
CA ALA A 191 2.71 -15.88 16.09
C ALA A 191 2.24 -14.42 16.06
N VAL A 192 2.30 -13.77 14.89
CA VAL A 192 1.78 -12.41 14.72
C VAL A 192 0.26 -12.36 14.94
N SER A 193 -0.48 -13.34 14.41
CA SER A 193 -1.94 -13.45 14.62
C SER A 193 -2.29 -13.55 16.11
N ARG A 194 -1.58 -14.37 16.85
CA ARG A 194 -1.76 -14.54 18.30
C ARG A 194 -1.44 -13.24 19.06
N LEU A 195 -0.35 -12.56 18.69
CA LEU A 195 0.01 -11.27 19.29
C LEU A 195 -1.12 -10.24 19.15
N LEU A 196 -1.78 -10.19 18.00
CA LEU A 196 -2.85 -9.23 17.73
C LEU A 196 -4.23 -9.69 18.23
N GLY A 197 -4.37 -10.95 18.66
CA GLY A 197 -5.65 -11.53 19.04
C GLY A 197 -6.58 -11.75 17.84
N VAL A 198 -6.02 -12.06 16.64
CA VAL A 198 -6.77 -12.38 15.42
C VAL A 198 -6.62 -13.86 15.07
N ASP A 199 -7.54 -14.40 14.26
CA ASP A 199 -7.61 -15.84 13.99
C ASP A 199 -6.68 -16.35 12.88
N GLY A 200 -6.08 -15.42 12.11
CA GLY A 200 -5.23 -15.74 10.96
C GLY A 200 -6.01 -16.16 9.70
N VAL A 201 -7.33 -16.22 9.77
CA VAL A 201 -8.21 -16.67 8.66
C VAL A 201 -9.17 -15.60 8.21
N THR A 202 -10.03 -15.12 9.11
CA THR A 202 -10.97 -14.03 8.83
C THR A 202 -10.29 -12.66 8.92
N GLU A 203 -9.23 -12.59 9.71
CA GLU A 203 -8.27 -11.49 9.76
C GLU A 203 -6.86 -12.07 9.89
N PHE A 204 -5.96 -11.69 8.98
CA PHE A 204 -4.59 -12.20 8.92
C PHE A 204 -3.56 -11.10 8.78
N PRO A 205 -2.32 -11.27 9.30
CA PRO A 205 -1.25 -10.31 9.13
C PRO A 205 -0.79 -10.23 7.67
N VAL A 206 -0.49 -9.01 7.21
CA VAL A 206 -0.03 -8.71 5.85
C VAL A 206 1.40 -8.19 5.84
N ALA A 207 1.72 -7.28 6.75
CA ALA A 207 3.04 -6.67 6.86
C ALA A 207 3.32 -6.18 8.28
N VAL A 208 4.58 -6.24 8.70
CA VAL A 208 5.12 -5.57 9.90
C VAL A 208 6.02 -4.43 9.43
N VAL A 209 5.83 -3.24 9.97
CA VAL A 209 6.52 -2.02 9.55
C VAL A 209 7.16 -1.37 10.75
N THR A 210 8.50 -1.37 10.85
CA THR A 210 9.20 -0.63 11.91
C THR A 210 9.46 0.79 11.49
N CYS A 211 9.30 1.71 12.42
CA CYS A 211 9.52 3.14 12.25
C CYS A 211 10.60 3.61 13.23
N GLY A 212 11.53 4.43 12.75
CA GLY A 212 12.70 4.89 13.50
C GLY A 212 13.88 3.90 13.40
N ARG A 213 15.05 4.36 13.81
CA ARG A 213 16.25 3.50 13.86
C ARG A 213 16.18 2.57 15.07
N PRO A 214 16.66 1.33 14.92
CA PRO A 214 16.88 0.47 16.07
C PRO A 214 17.85 1.15 17.07
N THR A 215 17.45 1.20 18.34
CA THR A 215 18.28 1.71 19.43
C THR A 215 18.97 0.54 20.13
N ALA A 216 20.17 0.79 20.70
CA ALA A 216 20.90 -0.25 21.45
C ALA A 216 20.28 -0.54 22.85
N THR A 217 19.01 -0.24 23.06
CA THR A 217 18.31 -0.50 24.31
C THR A 217 18.23 -2.01 24.53
N ALA A 218 18.53 -2.46 25.77
CA ALA A 218 18.39 -3.86 26.14
C ALA A 218 16.96 -4.31 25.83
N ALA A 219 16.83 -5.45 25.15
CA ALA A 219 15.52 -6.03 24.87
C ALA A 219 14.76 -6.14 26.20
N ALA A 220 13.57 -5.56 26.27
CA ALA A 220 12.69 -5.76 27.40
C ALA A 220 12.38 -7.26 27.51
N GLU A 221 12.20 -7.76 28.74
CA GLU A 221 11.75 -9.13 28.95
C GLU A 221 10.40 -9.32 28.21
N PRO A 222 10.20 -10.44 27.50
CA PRO A 222 8.95 -10.70 26.82
C PRO A 222 7.78 -10.66 27.82
N VAL A 223 6.80 -9.80 27.55
CA VAL A 223 5.58 -9.74 28.36
C VAL A 223 4.63 -10.82 27.86
N GLU A 224 4.14 -11.67 28.77
CA GLU A 224 3.12 -12.66 28.44
C GLU A 224 1.86 -11.93 27.94
N LEU A 225 1.37 -12.35 26.76
CA LEU A 225 0.17 -11.75 26.18
C LEU A 225 -1.05 -12.19 26.98
N PRO A 226 -1.80 -11.27 27.55
CA PRO A 226 -3.08 -11.62 28.15
C PRO A 226 -4.04 -12.08 27.05
N PRO A 227 -5.00 -12.96 27.36
CA PRO A 227 -6.05 -13.29 26.41
C PRO A 227 -6.76 -12.01 25.97
N PRO A 228 -7.27 -11.92 24.71
CA PRO A 228 -7.96 -10.74 24.21
C PRO A 228 -9.09 -10.31 25.16
N GLN A 229 -8.96 -9.12 25.75
CA GLN A 229 -9.92 -8.61 26.74
C GLN A 229 -11.10 -7.90 26.08
N PHE A 230 -10.91 -7.41 24.85
CA PHE A 230 -11.87 -6.59 24.15
C PHE A 230 -12.30 -7.27 22.85
N PRO A 231 -13.53 -7.84 22.81
CA PRO A 231 -14.00 -8.51 21.59
C PRO A 231 -14.21 -7.49 20.47
N PRO A 232 -13.83 -7.86 19.22
CA PRO A 232 -14.09 -7.00 18.07
C PRO A 232 -15.59 -6.95 17.73
N THR A 233 -16.01 -5.82 17.13
CA THR A 233 -17.36 -5.72 16.56
C THR A 233 -17.54 -6.72 15.42
N PRO A 234 -18.73 -7.34 15.27
CA PRO A 234 -19.04 -8.20 14.13
C PRO A 234 -18.85 -7.46 12.81
N LEU A 235 -18.16 -8.09 11.85
CA LEU A 235 -17.86 -7.48 10.56
C LEU A 235 -19.12 -7.33 9.68
N SER A 236 -20.02 -8.31 9.73
CA SER A 236 -21.35 -8.29 9.11
C SER A 236 -22.26 -9.31 9.80
N PRO A 237 -23.58 -9.29 9.55
CA PRO A 237 -24.51 -10.27 10.15
C PRO A 237 -24.18 -11.73 9.83
N ALA A 238 -23.69 -12.02 8.63
CA ALA A 238 -23.37 -13.36 8.17
C ALA A 238 -22.16 -13.34 7.21
N PRO A 239 -20.92 -13.24 7.72
CA PRO A 239 -19.74 -13.31 6.87
C PRO A 239 -19.74 -14.57 6.02
N VAL A 240 -19.26 -14.49 4.77
CA VAL A 240 -19.20 -15.61 3.85
C VAL A 240 -17.74 -16.01 3.66
N ASP A 241 -17.44 -17.28 3.84
CA ASP A 241 -16.12 -17.84 3.58
C ASP A 241 -15.95 -18.14 2.10
N PHE A 242 -14.78 -17.81 1.58
CA PHE A 242 -14.34 -18.14 0.23
C PHE A 242 -13.19 -19.15 0.35
N PRO A 243 -13.42 -20.45 0.12
CA PRO A 243 -12.41 -21.49 0.35
C PRO A 243 -11.09 -21.26 -0.38
N LEU A 244 -11.12 -20.67 -1.60
CA LEU A 244 -9.90 -20.33 -2.33
C LEU A 244 -9.12 -19.19 -1.68
N VAL A 245 -9.79 -18.20 -1.07
CA VAL A 245 -9.14 -17.13 -0.30
C VAL A 245 -8.40 -17.70 0.89
N ILE A 246 -9.04 -18.60 1.64
CA ILE A 246 -8.43 -19.28 2.79
C ILE A 246 -7.21 -20.10 2.34
N ARG A 247 -7.38 -20.92 1.30
CA ARG A 247 -6.31 -21.80 0.80
C ARG A 247 -5.07 -21.04 0.29
N VAL A 248 -5.26 -19.98 -0.50
CA VAL A 248 -4.12 -19.18 -1.00
C VAL A 248 -3.41 -18.43 0.13
N GLN A 249 -4.17 -18.02 1.16
CA GLN A 249 -3.58 -17.42 2.35
C GLN A 249 -2.74 -18.42 3.12
N GLN A 250 -3.29 -19.60 3.42
CA GLN A 250 -2.60 -20.65 4.16
C GLN A 250 -1.39 -21.22 3.41
N ALA A 251 -1.49 -21.38 2.08
CA ALA A 251 -0.39 -21.90 1.27
C ALA A 251 0.90 -21.08 1.39
N GLY A 252 0.79 -19.76 1.62
CA GLY A 252 1.94 -18.88 1.79
C GLY A 252 2.30 -18.61 3.26
N GLU A 253 1.79 -19.34 4.26
CA GLU A 253 2.17 -19.15 5.66
C GLU A 253 3.57 -19.68 5.95
N LEU A 254 4.32 -18.95 6.79
CA LEU A 254 5.56 -19.41 7.41
C LEU A 254 5.22 -19.81 8.85
N THR A 255 5.61 -21.01 9.24
CA THR A 255 5.15 -21.64 10.49
C THR A 255 6.18 -21.61 11.60
N THR A 256 7.47 -21.48 11.24
CA THR A 256 8.60 -21.49 12.16
C THR A 256 9.58 -20.35 11.85
N GLY A 257 10.44 -20.03 12.82
CA GLY A 257 11.54 -19.05 12.59
C GLY A 257 12.53 -19.52 11.52
N ASP A 258 12.75 -20.84 11.41
CA ASP A 258 13.60 -21.40 10.37
C ASP A 258 12.99 -21.21 8.98
N ASP A 259 11.64 -21.36 8.84
CA ASP A 259 10.93 -21.06 7.60
C ASP A 259 11.14 -19.59 7.20
N VAL A 260 11.02 -18.65 8.17
CA VAL A 260 11.25 -17.22 7.92
C VAL A 260 12.67 -16.95 7.45
N THR A 261 13.66 -17.54 8.13
CA THR A 261 15.07 -17.39 7.80
C THR A 261 15.39 -17.95 6.42
N GLY A 262 14.93 -19.16 6.15
CA GLY A 262 15.11 -19.82 4.86
C GLY A 262 14.44 -19.06 3.72
N TRP A 263 13.23 -18.56 3.94
CA TRP A 263 12.47 -17.79 2.96
C TRP A 263 13.17 -16.45 2.61
N ARG A 264 13.71 -15.73 3.61
CA ARG A 264 14.48 -14.50 3.37
C ARG A 264 15.80 -14.76 2.66
N ALA A 265 16.44 -15.89 2.92
CA ALA A 265 17.69 -16.28 2.29
C ALA A 265 17.48 -16.79 0.85
N ALA A 266 16.24 -16.96 0.40
CA ALA A 266 15.94 -17.45 -0.94
C ALA A 266 16.53 -16.52 -2.00
N ALA A 267 17.34 -17.10 -2.87
CA ALA A 267 17.99 -16.36 -3.95
C ALA A 267 17.12 -16.46 -5.22
N VAL A 268 16.51 -15.36 -5.60
CA VAL A 268 15.82 -15.23 -6.89
C VAL A 268 16.80 -14.59 -7.88
N ALA A 269 17.26 -15.38 -8.85
CA ALA A 269 18.19 -14.91 -9.88
C ALA A 269 17.42 -14.13 -10.98
N GLY A 270 18.08 -13.12 -11.57
CA GLY A 270 17.54 -12.42 -12.74
C GLY A 270 16.40 -11.46 -12.46
N LEU A 271 16.19 -11.04 -11.21
CA LEU A 271 15.21 -10.00 -10.88
C LEU A 271 15.54 -8.68 -11.57
N PRO A 272 14.52 -7.91 -12.04
CA PRO A 272 14.72 -6.58 -12.55
C PRO A 272 15.40 -5.65 -11.54
N ARG A 273 16.10 -4.64 -12.04
CA ARG A 273 16.78 -3.66 -11.19
C ARG A 273 15.85 -2.56 -10.73
N ALA A 274 16.02 -2.16 -9.48
CA ALA A 274 15.38 -0.98 -8.91
C ALA A 274 16.44 -0.02 -8.36
N THR A 275 16.13 1.27 -8.36
CA THR A 275 17.00 2.32 -7.79
C THR A 275 16.39 2.87 -6.51
N ASP A 276 17.24 3.31 -5.58
CA ASP A 276 16.75 3.98 -4.36
C ASP A 276 16.33 5.41 -4.64
N THR A 277 16.98 6.07 -5.60
CA THR A 277 16.76 7.48 -5.91
C THR A 277 16.62 7.74 -7.40
N VAL A 278 15.86 8.77 -7.73
CA VAL A 278 15.72 9.31 -9.09
C VAL A 278 15.85 10.85 -9.05
N ASP A 279 16.07 11.49 -10.19
CA ASP A 279 16.12 12.94 -10.24
C ASP A 279 14.71 13.53 -10.18
N ALA A 280 14.51 14.49 -9.27
CA ALA A 280 13.23 15.18 -9.15
C ALA A 280 13.00 16.12 -10.36
N PRO A 281 11.79 16.21 -10.90
CA PRO A 281 11.49 17.10 -12.01
C PRO A 281 11.58 18.56 -11.58
N VAL A 282 12.23 19.39 -12.38
CA VAL A 282 12.42 20.83 -12.11
C VAL A 282 11.07 21.57 -12.04
N ALA A 283 10.09 21.12 -12.81
CA ALA A 283 8.76 21.73 -12.89
C ALA A 283 7.83 21.36 -11.71
N ALA A 284 8.21 20.42 -10.86
CA ALA A 284 7.40 20.04 -9.70
C ALA A 284 7.53 21.10 -8.60
N GLY A 285 6.40 21.67 -8.20
CA GLY A 285 6.34 22.70 -7.16
C GLY A 285 6.83 22.22 -5.79
N SER A 286 6.84 23.14 -4.81
CA SER A 286 7.25 22.90 -3.42
C SER A 286 6.14 22.34 -2.52
N GLU A 287 5.06 21.79 -3.10
CA GLU A 287 3.92 21.26 -2.32
C GLU A 287 4.37 20.09 -1.46
N PRO A 288 4.10 20.11 -0.13
CA PRO A 288 4.43 19.00 0.78
C PRO A 288 3.71 17.72 0.39
N ILE A 289 4.33 16.58 0.67
CA ILE A 289 3.77 15.25 0.32
C ILE A 289 2.39 15.02 0.93
N GLU A 290 2.14 15.49 2.14
CA GLU A 290 0.85 15.35 2.82
C GLU A 290 -0.27 16.11 2.08
N SER A 291 0.03 17.29 1.51
CA SER A 291 -0.93 18.04 0.69
C SER A 291 -1.31 17.27 -0.57
N VAL A 292 -0.34 16.63 -1.21
CA VAL A 292 -0.57 15.76 -2.37
C VAL A 292 -1.44 14.57 -1.97
N ILE A 293 -1.16 13.90 -0.85
CA ILE A 293 -1.96 12.80 -0.32
C ILE A 293 -3.41 13.25 -0.05
N LEU A 294 -3.61 14.40 0.60
CA LEU A 294 -4.97 14.92 0.83
C LEU A 294 -5.71 15.24 -0.46
N ARG A 295 -5.02 15.70 -1.50
CA ARG A 295 -5.62 16.00 -2.80
C ARG A 295 -5.86 14.74 -3.63
N ARG A 296 -5.07 13.68 -3.42
CA ARG A 296 -5.19 12.42 -4.13
C ARG A 296 -6.61 11.83 -3.97
N GLY A 297 -7.11 11.30 -5.06
CA GLY A 297 -8.33 10.51 -5.15
C GLY A 297 -8.29 9.65 -6.39
N SER A 298 -8.99 8.53 -6.42
CA SER A 298 -9.13 7.73 -7.65
C SER A 298 -9.87 8.56 -8.69
N THR A 299 -9.19 8.85 -9.81
CA THR A 299 -9.72 9.66 -10.89
C THR A 299 -10.87 8.92 -11.58
N ARG A 300 -12.04 9.56 -11.72
CA ARG A 300 -13.27 8.93 -12.25
C ARG A 300 -13.53 9.23 -13.72
N ARG A 301 -12.95 10.31 -14.23
CA ARG A 301 -13.02 10.72 -15.65
C ARG A 301 -11.72 11.42 -16.01
N MET A 302 -11.16 11.10 -17.17
CA MET A 302 -9.97 11.71 -17.72
C MET A 302 -10.26 12.44 -19.02
N ARG A 303 -9.42 13.41 -19.36
CA ARG A 303 -9.43 14.10 -20.66
C ARG A 303 -8.37 13.45 -21.54
N ARG A 304 -8.73 13.12 -22.77
CA ARG A 304 -7.78 12.73 -23.81
C ARG A 304 -6.96 13.96 -24.22
N GLN A 305 -5.86 14.17 -23.52
CA GLN A 305 -4.99 15.32 -23.73
C GLN A 305 -3.53 14.89 -23.68
N LEU A 306 -2.68 15.55 -24.48
CA LEU A 306 -1.25 15.35 -24.44
C LEU A 306 -0.70 15.69 -23.05
N ALA A 307 -0.03 14.72 -22.42
CA ALA A 307 0.57 14.86 -21.11
C ALA A 307 2.06 15.24 -21.22
N PRO A 308 2.65 15.90 -20.20
CA PRO A 308 4.09 16.18 -20.20
C PRO A 308 4.91 14.88 -20.09
N ALA A 309 6.14 14.92 -20.61
CA ALA A 309 7.05 13.77 -20.62
C ALA A 309 7.35 13.26 -19.20
N GLU A 310 7.45 14.15 -18.23
CA GLU A 310 7.71 13.83 -16.83
C GLU A 310 6.63 12.94 -16.22
N LEU A 311 5.37 13.04 -16.70
CA LEU A 311 4.28 12.18 -16.22
C LEU A 311 4.52 10.70 -16.54
N LEU A 312 5.23 10.38 -17.62
CA LEU A 312 5.65 9.01 -17.90
C LEU A 312 7.02 8.72 -17.28
N HIS A 313 8.05 9.47 -17.65
CA HIS A 313 9.42 9.10 -17.34
C HIS A 313 9.75 9.24 -15.87
N TRP A 314 9.47 10.40 -15.26
CA TRP A 314 9.73 10.57 -13.81
C TRP A 314 8.74 9.79 -12.95
N ALA A 315 7.45 9.83 -13.27
CA ALA A 315 6.46 9.18 -12.42
C ALA A 315 6.65 7.65 -12.39
N MET A 316 6.98 7.03 -13.53
CA MET A 316 7.33 5.61 -13.58
C MET A 316 8.63 5.33 -12.81
N ALA A 317 9.68 6.12 -13.00
CA ALA A 317 10.93 5.95 -12.27
C ALA A 317 10.73 6.09 -10.75
N ALA A 318 9.92 7.05 -10.28
CA ALA A 318 9.58 7.24 -8.88
C ALA A 318 8.73 6.08 -8.32
N ALA A 319 7.83 5.52 -9.14
CA ALA A 319 6.97 4.40 -8.75
C ALA A 319 7.75 3.09 -8.58
N THR A 320 8.73 2.87 -9.45
CA THR A 320 9.55 1.64 -9.49
C THR A 320 10.81 1.71 -8.63
N ARG A 321 10.95 2.73 -7.78
CA ARG A 321 11.99 2.77 -6.75
C ARG A 321 11.87 1.57 -5.83
N GLN A 322 13.02 1.09 -5.34
CA GLN A 322 13.08 -0.03 -4.41
C GLN A 322 12.10 0.15 -3.24
N VAL A 323 11.42 -0.93 -2.87
CA VAL A 323 10.64 -1.01 -1.64
C VAL A 323 11.55 -1.50 -0.51
N PRO A 324 11.63 -0.83 0.65
CA PRO A 324 12.49 -1.23 1.76
C PRO A 324 11.90 -2.44 2.52
N ALA A 325 11.73 -3.57 1.82
CA ALA A 325 11.13 -4.80 2.33
C ALA A 325 12.17 -5.93 2.43
N ASP A 326 12.05 -6.77 3.45
CA ASP A 326 12.94 -7.90 3.71
C ASP A 326 12.86 -9.02 2.66
N ALA A 327 11.76 -9.04 1.89
CA ALA A 327 11.54 -9.99 0.82
C ALA A 327 12.15 -9.59 -0.53
N ILE A 328 12.56 -8.34 -0.67
CA ILE A 328 13.01 -7.80 -1.95
C ILE A 328 14.50 -7.45 -1.82
N PRO A 329 15.39 -8.19 -2.52
CA PRO A 329 16.83 -7.92 -2.43
C PRO A 329 17.18 -6.48 -2.81
N THR A 330 18.16 -5.92 -2.14
CA THR A 330 18.61 -4.54 -2.39
C THR A 330 18.96 -4.32 -3.86
N GLY A 331 18.47 -3.24 -4.44
CA GLY A 331 18.70 -2.88 -5.84
C GLY A 331 17.84 -3.68 -6.84
N THR A 332 16.81 -4.39 -6.38
CA THR A 332 15.94 -5.18 -7.25
C THR A 332 14.46 -4.89 -7.02
N THR A 333 13.61 -5.43 -7.91
CA THR A 333 12.15 -5.46 -7.84
C THR A 333 11.67 -6.80 -8.40
N LEU A 334 10.50 -7.28 -7.98
CA LEU A 334 9.85 -8.45 -8.58
C LEU A 334 9.09 -8.09 -9.86
N LEU A 335 8.97 -6.80 -10.16
CA LEU A 335 8.06 -6.29 -11.19
C LEU A 335 8.80 -5.87 -12.46
N SER A 336 8.20 -6.19 -13.59
CA SER A 336 8.31 -5.47 -14.85
C SER A 336 7.04 -4.68 -15.11
N HIS A 337 7.10 -3.69 -15.99
CA HIS A 337 5.94 -2.87 -16.33
C HIS A 337 5.70 -2.92 -17.83
N GLU A 338 4.47 -3.27 -18.20
CA GLU A 338 3.98 -3.21 -19.56
C GLU A 338 3.12 -1.96 -19.70
N VAL A 339 3.53 -1.02 -20.56
CA VAL A 339 2.91 0.31 -20.57
C VAL A 339 2.30 0.60 -21.95
N ALA A 340 1.00 0.82 -21.99
CA ALA A 340 0.31 1.31 -23.18
C ALA A 340 0.31 2.84 -23.17
N VAL A 341 1.16 3.45 -24.00
CA VAL A 341 1.31 4.90 -24.10
C VAL A 341 0.41 5.44 -25.18
N HIS A 342 -0.47 6.38 -24.82
CA HIS A 342 -1.44 6.99 -25.74
C HIS A 342 -0.99 8.36 -26.22
N ALA A 343 -0.80 9.31 -25.27
CA ALA A 343 -0.53 10.71 -25.60
C ALA A 343 0.40 11.33 -24.54
N VAL A 344 1.70 11.20 -24.74
CA VAL A 344 2.76 11.80 -23.90
C VAL A 344 3.71 12.58 -24.81
N HIS A 345 4.05 13.80 -24.42
CA HIS A 345 4.91 14.70 -25.20
C HIS A 345 6.27 14.06 -25.48
N GLY A 346 6.69 14.11 -26.74
CA GLY A 346 7.98 13.54 -27.19
C GLY A 346 8.03 12.01 -27.15
N THR A 347 6.91 11.32 -26.92
CA THR A 347 6.84 9.84 -26.85
C THR A 347 5.88 9.32 -27.92
N GLU A 348 6.35 8.40 -28.76
CA GLU A 348 5.52 7.78 -29.81
C GLU A 348 4.43 6.91 -29.18
N PRO A 349 3.17 6.96 -29.63
CA PRO A 349 2.13 6.05 -29.13
C PRO A 349 2.48 4.59 -29.45
N GLY A 350 2.22 3.70 -28.48
CA GLY A 350 2.57 2.29 -28.67
C GLY A 350 2.60 1.50 -27.36
N LEU A 351 3.12 0.28 -27.47
CA LEU A 351 3.34 -0.61 -26.34
C LEU A 351 4.81 -0.57 -25.92
N TYR A 352 5.02 -0.30 -24.66
CA TYR A 352 6.31 -0.14 -24.03
C TYR A 352 6.52 -1.21 -22.97
N GLN A 353 7.76 -1.51 -22.68
CA GLN A 353 8.17 -2.35 -21.56
C GLN A 353 9.23 -1.62 -20.73
N GLN A 354 9.07 -1.69 -19.42
CA GLN A 354 10.09 -1.27 -18.45
C GLN A 354 10.49 -2.48 -17.61
N VAL A 355 11.75 -2.86 -17.71
CA VAL A 355 12.37 -3.89 -16.85
C VAL A 355 13.48 -3.23 -16.07
N ASP A 356 14.50 -2.72 -16.74
CA ASP A 356 15.61 -1.95 -16.17
C ASP A 356 15.63 -0.55 -16.79
N GLY A 357 15.60 0.49 -15.97
CA GLY A 357 15.64 1.89 -16.44
C GLY A 357 14.29 2.40 -17.01
N PRO A 358 14.28 3.34 -17.98
CA PRO A 358 13.05 3.95 -18.47
C PRO A 358 12.25 3.03 -19.39
N PRO A 359 10.93 3.27 -19.56
CA PRO A 359 10.10 2.54 -20.52
C PRO A 359 10.66 2.60 -21.95
N GLN A 360 10.76 1.46 -22.60
CA GLN A 360 11.28 1.29 -23.96
C GLN A 360 10.17 0.84 -24.92
N LEU A 361 10.08 1.49 -26.07
CA LEU A 361 9.10 1.14 -27.11
C LEU A 361 9.40 -0.26 -27.65
N ARG A 362 8.42 -1.14 -27.60
CA ARG A 362 8.45 -2.49 -28.16
C ARG A 362 7.67 -2.59 -29.47
N ARG A 363 6.52 -1.93 -29.53
CA ARG A 363 5.64 -1.97 -30.69
C ARG A 363 4.94 -0.63 -30.88
N PRO A 364 5.32 0.17 -31.92
CA PRO A 364 4.59 1.38 -32.27
C PRO A 364 3.20 1.05 -32.78
N ALA A 365 2.22 1.89 -32.49
CA ALA A 365 0.88 1.76 -33.05
C ALA A 365 0.15 3.12 -33.00
N PRO A 366 -0.80 3.37 -33.92
CA PRO A 366 -1.60 4.59 -33.86
C PRO A 366 -2.30 4.77 -32.52
N GLU A 367 -2.32 5.99 -32.01
CA GLU A 367 -2.89 6.36 -30.70
C GLU A 367 -4.27 5.71 -30.45
N LEU A 368 -5.17 5.81 -31.45
CA LEU A 368 -6.52 5.27 -31.33
C LEU A 368 -6.52 3.75 -31.10
N LYS A 369 -5.62 3.02 -31.77
CA LYS A 369 -5.50 1.57 -31.58
C LYS A 369 -5.00 1.21 -30.19
N VAL A 370 -4.02 1.96 -29.68
CA VAL A 370 -3.48 1.74 -28.34
C VAL A 370 -4.54 2.04 -27.29
N ARG A 371 -5.32 3.11 -27.44
CA ARG A 371 -6.45 3.46 -26.57
C ARG A 371 -7.52 2.37 -26.53
N THR A 372 -7.91 1.87 -27.70
CA THR A 372 -8.91 0.80 -27.81
C THR A 372 -8.41 -0.48 -27.15
N LEU A 373 -7.14 -0.84 -27.38
CA LEU A 373 -6.53 -1.98 -26.70
C LEU A 373 -6.53 -1.83 -25.17
N SER A 374 -6.05 -0.70 -24.65
CA SER A 374 -6.01 -0.44 -23.20
C SER A 374 -7.38 -0.48 -22.56
N GLN A 375 -8.41 0.05 -23.23
CA GLN A 375 -9.78 -0.02 -22.74
C GLN A 375 -10.26 -1.47 -22.66
N GLY A 376 -10.03 -2.29 -23.71
CA GLY A 376 -10.37 -3.72 -23.72
C GLY A 376 -9.65 -4.50 -22.61
N LEU A 377 -8.32 -4.33 -22.49
CA LEU A 377 -7.53 -4.97 -21.42
C LEU A 377 -8.03 -4.60 -20.02
N CYS A 378 -8.61 -3.42 -19.85
CA CYS A 378 -9.21 -2.96 -18.61
C CYS A 378 -10.72 -3.26 -18.51
N VAL A 379 -11.18 -4.35 -19.13
CA VAL A 379 -12.58 -4.81 -19.08
C VAL A 379 -13.53 -3.70 -19.54
N ASP A 380 -13.24 -3.13 -20.69
CA ASP A 380 -13.98 -2.05 -21.37
C ASP A 380 -14.19 -0.77 -20.54
N GLN A 381 -13.40 -0.59 -19.47
CA GLN A 381 -13.46 0.64 -18.69
C GLN A 381 -12.88 1.82 -19.49
N PRO A 382 -13.67 2.91 -19.74
CA PRO A 382 -13.21 4.03 -20.55
C PRO A 382 -11.91 4.67 -20.08
N LEU A 383 -11.64 4.64 -18.78
CA LEU A 383 -10.44 5.22 -18.16
C LEU A 383 -9.14 4.57 -18.71
N GLY A 384 -9.17 3.28 -19.07
CA GLY A 384 -8.05 2.61 -19.72
C GLY A 384 -7.66 3.29 -21.04
N GLY A 385 -8.66 3.72 -21.84
CA GLY A 385 -8.43 4.41 -23.13
C GLY A 385 -8.39 5.94 -23.04
N ASP A 386 -8.98 6.57 -22.01
CA ASP A 386 -9.03 8.04 -21.86
C ASP A 386 -7.77 8.61 -21.20
N SER A 387 -6.95 7.76 -20.59
CA SER A 387 -5.68 8.13 -19.92
C SER A 387 -4.62 8.65 -20.91
N ALA A 388 -3.54 9.21 -20.37
CA ALA A 388 -2.33 9.50 -21.14
C ALA A 388 -1.54 8.21 -21.41
N TYR A 389 -1.54 7.31 -20.45
CA TYR A 389 -1.03 5.94 -20.55
C TYR A 389 -1.69 5.04 -19.52
N THR A 390 -1.63 3.73 -19.76
CA THR A 390 -2.03 2.71 -18.78
C THR A 390 -0.83 1.81 -18.50
N ASP A 391 -0.48 1.68 -17.23
CA ASP A 391 0.58 0.80 -16.73
C ASP A 391 -0.02 -0.49 -16.23
N PHE A 392 0.60 -1.61 -16.56
CA PHE A 392 0.31 -2.96 -16.12
C PHE A 392 1.57 -3.48 -15.42
N ALA A 393 1.58 -3.44 -14.09
CA ALA A 393 2.66 -4.03 -13.29
C ALA A 393 2.57 -5.55 -13.39
N CYS A 394 3.62 -6.20 -13.85
CA CYS A 394 3.68 -7.64 -14.13
C CYS A 394 4.82 -8.29 -13.33
N ALA A 395 4.68 -9.57 -13.01
CA ALA A 395 5.73 -10.38 -12.39
C ALA A 395 5.88 -11.71 -13.12
N ASP A 396 7.11 -12.19 -13.27
CA ASP A 396 7.37 -13.56 -13.68
C ASP A 396 7.05 -14.49 -12.52
N LEU A 397 5.83 -15.06 -12.54
CA LEU A 397 5.34 -15.87 -11.43
C LEU A 397 6.12 -17.18 -11.28
N ASP A 398 6.60 -17.78 -12.37
CA ASP A 398 7.42 -18.98 -12.28
C ASP A 398 8.69 -18.67 -11.47
N GLN A 399 9.37 -17.58 -11.81
CA GLN A 399 10.57 -17.13 -11.10
C GLN A 399 10.29 -16.78 -9.63
N VAL A 400 9.19 -16.07 -9.36
CA VAL A 400 8.80 -15.65 -8.00
C VAL A 400 8.44 -16.84 -7.13
N LEU A 401 7.68 -17.80 -7.66
CA LEU A 401 7.24 -19.00 -6.93
C LEU A 401 8.40 -19.99 -6.72
N ASP A 402 9.29 -20.16 -7.71
CA ASP A 402 10.48 -21.01 -7.58
C ASP A 402 11.41 -20.50 -6.47
N GLY A 403 11.54 -19.17 -6.29
CA GLY A 403 12.39 -18.58 -5.26
C GLY A 403 11.72 -18.47 -3.90
N TYR A 404 10.51 -17.90 -3.86
CA TYR A 404 9.84 -17.53 -2.60
C TYR A 404 8.67 -18.45 -2.22
N GLY A 405 8.44 -19.53 -2.99
CA GLY A 405 7.26 -20.39 -2.79
C GLY A 405 5.96 -19.60 -2.93
N GLU A 406 4.88 -20.17 -2.42
CA GLU A 406 3.53 -19.58 -2.51
C GLU A 406 3.44 -18.17 -1.87
N ARG A 407 4.27 -17.89 -0.88
CA ARG A 407 4.34 -16.54 -0.26
C ARG A 407 4.83 -15.47 -1.22
N GLY A 408 5.64 -15.82 -2.21
CA GLY A 408 6.11 -14.90 -3.24
C GLY A 408 4.99 -14.19 -3.99
N TYR A 409 3.87 -14.88 -4.20
CA TYR A 409 2.70 -14.26 -4.83
C TYR A 409 2.13 -13.08 -4.03
N ARG A 410 2.10 -13.18 -2.68
CA ARG A 410 1.70 -12.05 -1.82
C ARG A 410 2.64 -10.87 -1.99
N VAL A 411 3.94 -11.12 -2.08
CA VAL A 411 4.98 -10.09 -2.23
C VAL A 411 4.81 -9.36 -3.56
N ALA A 412 4.62 -10.09 -4.66
CA ALA A 412 4.41 -9.49 -5.98
C ALA A 412 3.14 -8.61 -6.03
N GLN A 413 2.02 -9.08 -5.45
CA GLN A 413 0.79 -8.31 -5.35
C GLN A 413 0.96 -7.04 -4.49
N PHE A 414 1.66 -7.18 -3.36
CA PHE A 414 1.97 -6.08 -2.47
C PHE A 414 2.85 -5.01 -3.14
N GLU A 415 3.95 -5.44 -3.80
CA GLU A 415 4.86 -4.53 -4.49
C GLU A 415 4.15 -3.79 -5.63
N ALA A 416 3.29 -4.47 -6.40
CA ALA A 416 2.44 -3.84 -7.43
C ALA A 416 1.52 -2.76 -6.82
N GLY A 417 0.98 -3.01 -5.62
CA GLY A 417 0.21 -2.02 -4.86
C GLY A 417 1.05 -0.80 -4.47
N VAL A 418 2.31 -1.00 -4.01
CA VAL A 418 3.23 0.11 -3.68
C VAL A 418 3.56 0.93 -4.93
N ALA A 419 3.90 0.27 -6.03
CA ALA A 419 4.20 0.95 -7.29
C ALA A 419 3.00 1.78 -7.78
N ALA A 420 1.79 1.22 -7.77
CA ALA A 420 0.57 1.93 -8.17
C ALA A 420 0.25 3.11 -7.22
N GLY A 421 0.46 2.96 -5.92
CA GLY A 421 0.31 4.04 -4.94
C GLY A 421 1.27 5.20 -5.19
N ARG A 422 2.56 4.89 -5.38
CA ARG A 422 3.60 5.88 -5.73
C ARG A 422 3.30 6.55 -7.06
N LEU A 423 2.86 5.80 -8.07
CA LEU A 423 2.51 6.33 -9.39
C LEU A 423 1.33 7.32 -9.31
N GLN A 424 0.33 7.02 -8.48
CA GLN A 424 -0.75 7.97 -8.20
C GLN A 424 -0.24 9.25 -7.53
N LEU A 425 0.61 9.15 -6.51
CA LEU A 425 1.18 10.31 -5.82
C LEU A 425 2.02 11.15 -6.78
N ALA A 426 2.85 10.51 -7.61
CA ALA A 426 3.66 11.19 -8.62
C ALA A 426 2.79 11.92 -9.66
N ALA A 427 1.72 11.28 -10.14
CA ALA A 427 0.78 11.93 -11.05
C ALA A 427 0.11 13.16 -10.41
N PHE A 428 -0.32 13.04 -9.15
CA PHE A 428 -0.92 14.18 -8.42
C PHE A 428 0.09 15.28 -8.12
N THR A 429 1.36 14.96 -7.92
CA THR A 429 2.44 15.95 -7.77
C THR A 429 2.59 16.79 -9.04
N LEU A 430 2.40 16.19 -10.22
CA LEU A 430 2.43 16.86 -11.53
C LEU A 430 1.08 17.43 -11.97
N GLY A 431 0.09 17.55 -11.07
CA GLY A 431 -1.24 18.09 -11.40
C GLY A 431 -2.13 17.17 -12.24
N HIS A 432 -1.76 15.90 -12.36
CA HIS A 432 -2.51 14.86 -13.04
C HIS A 432 -3.22 13.96 -12.03
N GLY A 433 -3.67 12.78 -12.46
CA GLY A 433 -4.35 11.83 -11.60
C GLY A 433 -4.19 10.40 -12.08
N GLY A 434 -4.63 9.46 -11.24
CA GLY A 434 -4.56 8.04 -11.55
C GLY A 434 -5.68 7.26 -10.88
N THR A 435 -5.92 6.05 -11.40
CA THR A 435 -6.87 5.11 -10.81
C THR A 435 -6.52 3.68 -11.18
N GLY A 436 -6.53 2.77 -10.18
CA GLY A 436 -6.47 1.35 -10.44
C GLY A 436 -7.71 0.86 -11.19
N LEU A 437 -7.52 -0.06 -12.11
CA LEU A 437 -8.56 -0.62 -12.96
C LEU A 437 -8.63 -2.14 -12.80
N THR A 438 -9.79 -2.72 -13.08
CA THR A 438 -9.93 -4.17 -13.28
C THR A 438 -9.34 -4.52 -14.65
N PHE A 439 -8.73 -5.68 -14.77
CA PHE A 439 -8.06 -6.15 -15.98
C PHE A 439 -8.23 -7.67 -16.13
N CYS A 440 -8.00 -8.17 -17.36
CA CYS A 440 -7.90 -9.58 -17.66
C CYS A 440 -6.43 -9.99 -17.67
N ASP A 441 -6.01 -10.87 -16.76
CA ASP A 441 -4.60 -11.25 -16.58
C ASP A 441 -3.99 -11.80 -17.89
N GLN A 442 -4.64 -12.79 -18.52
CA GLN A 442 -4.15 -13.44 -19.73
C GLN A 442 -4.12 -12.48 -20.94
N ASP A 443 -5.16 -11.67 -21.10
CA ASP A 443 -5.26 -10.73 -22.22
C ASP A 443 -4.10 -9.71 -22.21
N VAL A 444 -3.66 -9.29 -21.03
CA VAL A 444 -2.49 -8.41 -20.87
C VAL A 444 -1.22 -9.12 -21.35
N SER A 445 -0.98 -10.35 -20.86
CA SER A 445 0.20 -11.12 -21.28
C SER A 445 0.24 -11.36 -22.79
N ASP A 446 -0.89 -11.71 -23.38
CA ASP A 446 -1.02 -11.95 -24.83
C ASP A 446 -0.82 -10.66 -25.63
N ALA A 447 -1.41 -9.55 -25.19
CA ALA A 447 -1.32 -8.27 -25.90
C ALA A 447 0.12 -7.73 -25.96
N PHE A 448 0.87 -7.89 -24.88
CA PHE A 448 2.26 -7.44 -24.81
C PHE A 448 3.28 -8.50 -25.26
N GLY A 449 2.86 -9.77 -25.41
CA GLY A 449 3.75 -10.87 -25.77
C GLY A 449 4.73 -11.20 -24.65
N THR A 450 4.32 -11.05 -23.38
CA THR A 450 5.12 -11.34 -22.21
C THR A 450 4.65 -12.63 -21.53
N ARG A 451 5.56 -13.31 -20.82
CA ARG A 451 5.23 -14.46 -19.96
C ARG A 451 4.88 -14.00 -18.54
N ALA A 452 5.21 -12.76 -18.19
CA ALA A 452 4.91 -12.20 -16.90
C ALA A 452 3.39 -12.00 -16.72
N ALA A 453 2.87 -12.40 -15.56
CA ALA A 453 1.48 -12.24 -15.21
C ALA A 453 1.20 -10.83 -14.68
N CYS A 454 0.08 -10.23 -15.09
CA CYS A 454 -0.29 -8.91 -14.61
C CYS A 454 -0.76 -8.98 -13.14
N MET A 455 -0.11 -8.19 -12.29
CA MET A 455 -0.44 -8.06 -10.88
C MET A 455 -1.46 -6.93 -10.65
N LEU A 456 -1.27 -5.76 -11.30
CA LEU A 456 -2.14 -4.61 -11.13
C LEU A 456 -2.11 -3.70 -12.35
N ALA A 457 -3.26 -3.13 -12.73
CA ALA A 457 -3.39 -2.14 -13.79
C ALA A 457 -3.76 -0.76 -13.22
N ILE A 458 -3.11 0.30 -13.73
CA ILE A 458 -3.38 1.68 -13.34
C ILE A 458 -3.37 2.61 -14.55
N ALA A 459 -4.44 3.41 -14.71
CA ALA A 459 -4.53 4.45 -15.71
C ALA A 459 -4.07 5.80 -15.14
N ILE A 460 -3.23 6.53 -15.89
CA ILE A 460 -2.65 7.82 -15.50
C ILE A 460 -2.99 8.85 -16.59
N GLY A 461 -3.50 10.02 -16.15
CA GLY A 461 -3.88 11.07 -17.10
C GLY A 461 -4.43 12.32 -16.43
N LEU A 462 -4.92 13.27 -17.24
CA LEU A 462 -5.47 14.53 -16.76
C LEU A 462 -6.92 14.35 -16.28
N PRO A 463 -7.26 14.60 -14.99
CA PRO A 463 -8.64 14.56 -14.53
C PRO A 463 -9.54 15.55 -15.29
N ALA A 464 -10.75 15.11 -15.67
CA ALA A 464 -11.74 15.97 -16.31
C ALA A 464 -12.44 16.95 -15.33
N TYR A 465 -11.98 16.97 -14.08
CA TYR A 465 -12.48 17.83 -13.00
C TYR A 465 -11.34 18.19 -12.05
N ARG A 466 -11.53 19.24 -11.26
CA ARG A 466 -10.55 19.62 -10.23
C ARG A 466 -10.75 18.76 -8.97
N PRO A 467 -9.77 17.94 -8.56
CA PRO A 467 -9.87 17.18 -7.33
C PRO A 467 -10.00 18.09 -6.11
N LYS A 468 -10.94 17.79 -5.21
CA LYS A 468 -11.08 18.51 -3.95
C LYS A 468 -10.24 17.84 -2.88
N PRO A 469 -9.39 18.56 -2.12
CA PRO A 469 -8.59 17.97 -1.06
C PRO A 469 -9.47 17.37 0.04
N GLY A 470 -8.96 16.37 0.75
CA GLY A 470 -9.57 15.83 1.97
C GLY A 470 -9.63 16.85 3.09
N GLY A 471 -10.41 16.55 4.13
CA GLY A 471 -10.42 17.29 5.39
C GLY A 471 -9.33 16.81 6.34
N PRO A 472 -9.06 17.57 7.43
CA PRO A 472 -8.10 17.20 8.47
C PRO A 472 -8.62 16.04 9.34
N PRO A 473 -7.79 15.47 10.23
CA PRO A 473 -8.18 14.39 11.14
C PRO A 473 -9.44 14.71 11.96
N GLY A 474 -10.37 13.77 12.01
CA GLY A 474 -11.63 13.91 12.74
C GLY A 474 -12.64 14.90 12.14
N ARG A 475 -12.30 15.56 11.01
CA ARG A 475 -13.17 16.47 10.26
C ARG A 475 -13.09 16.20 8.77
N PRO A 476 -13.47 14.99 8.30
CA PRO A 476 -13.41 14.63 6.90
C PRO A 476 -14.27 15.57 6.05
N ARG A 477 -13.82 15.88 4.86
CA ARG A 477 -14.59 16.70 3.92
C ARG A 477 -15.84 15.95 3.45
N ARG A 478 -17.01 16.53 3.65
CA ARG A 478 -18.26 16.00 3.07
C ARG A 478 -18.30 16.33 1.57
N LEU A 479 -18.45 15.27 0.76
CA LEU A 479 -18.66 15.41 -0.68
C LEU A 479 -20.17 15.55 -0.95
N THR A 480 -20.53 16.57 -1.70
CA THR A 480 -21.88 16.68 -2.28
C THR A 480 -21.95 15.76 -3.49
N ARG A 481 -22.99 14.96 -3.59
CA ARG A 481 -23.30 14.11 -4.76
C ARG A 481 -23.58 14.95 -5.99
#